data_b7d9c350abdca92ae2208dffdab21ece
#
_entry.id   b7d9c350abdca92ae2208dffdab21ece
#
_cell.length_a   1.000
_cell.length_b   1.000
_cell.length_c   1.000
_cell.angle_alpha   90.00
_cell.angle_beta   90.00
_cell.angle_gamma   90.00
#
_symmetry.space_group_name_H-M   'P 1'
#
loop_
_entity.id
_entity.type
_entity.pdbx_description
1 polymer ?
#
loop_
_entity_poly.entity_id
_entity_poly.type
_entity_poly.pdbx_seq_one_letter_code
_entity_poly.pdbx_strand_id
1 'polypeptide(L)'
;MSNQLEKVQELIELRAQARLGGGQKAIDKQHEKGKYTARERIAQLLDEGSFEELDMFVKHRCTNFGQEKKSFLGDGVVTGYGTIEGRLVYVFAQDFTVFGGSLSETMALKICKVMDMAMKMGAPCIGLNDSGGARIQEGINALAGYAEIFQRNIMASGVIPQISAILGPCAGGAVYSPALTDFTIMAKGISYMFLTGPKVVKTVIGEDVTQEALGGAEVHSAKSGVAHFAAENGEEALSIIRKLISYIPQNNLEEAPLVPCNDPIDRLEDSLNEIIPDSPNRPYDMYEVIGAIIDNGEFLEIQRDYAKNIIVGFARFNGQSVGIVANQPKYLAGVLDSNASRKAARFVRFCDAFNIPIVSLVDVPGFLPGTGQEYNGVILHGAKLLYAYGEATVPKVTITLRKSYGGSHIVMSCKQLRGDMNYAWPTAEIAVMGGAGAVEVLYAKEAKAAEDPAKFMAEKEAEYTKLFANPYNAAKYGYIDDVIEPRNTRFRIIRALQQLQTKKLTNPAKKHGNIPL
;
A
#
# COMPACT_ATOMS: atom_id res chain seq x y z
N MET A 1 -13.83 5.14 -56.15
CA MET A 1 -13.77 5.96 -54.91
C MET A 1 -12.66 7.00 -55.06
N SER A 2 -12.68 8.12 -54.35
CA SER A 2 -11.52 9.03 -54.37
C SER A 2 -10.33 8.34 -53.68
N ASN A 3 -9.10 8.63 -54.10
CA ASN A 3 -7.86 8.10 -53.48
C ASN A 3 -7.82 8.36 -51.94
N GLN A 4 -8.45 9.43 -51.47
CA GLN A 4 -8.58 9.71 -50.05
C GLN A 4 -9.50 8.71 -49.32
N LEU A 5 -10.63 8.35 -49.89
CA LEU A 5 -11.55 7.37 -49.31
C LEU A 5 -10.95 5.97 -49.23
N GLU A 6 -10.15 5.56 -50.22
CA GLU A 6 -9.41 4.30 -50.21
C GLU A 6 -8.39 4.25 -49.04
N LYS A 7 -7.65 5.34 -48.83
CA LYS A 7 -6.71 5.45 -47.69
C LYS A 7 -7.41 5.46 -46.33
N VAL A 8 -8.60 6.04 -46.22
CA VAL A 8 -9.40 5.99 -45.00
C VAL A 8 -9.88 4.58 -44.74
N GLN A 9 -10.31 3.85 -45.79
CA GLN A 9 -10.73 2.46 -45.65
C GLN A 9 -9.56 1.58 -45.22
N GLU A 10 -8.37 1.73 -45.79
CA GLU A 10 -7.15 1.04 -45.36
C GLU A 10 -6.83 1.31 -43.87
N LEU A 11 -6.95 2.55 -43.40
CA LEU A 11 -6.76 2.89 -41.99
C LEU A 11 -7.76 2.17 -41.08
N ILE A 12 -9.04 2.12 -41.47
CA ILE A 12 -10.09 1.43 -40.71
C ILE A 12 -9.75 -0.08 -40.58
N GLU A 13 -9.32 -0.70 -41.67
CA GLU A 13 -8.93 -2.12 -41.69
C GLU A 13 -7.70 -2.41 -40.84
N LEU A 14 -6.65 -1.57 -40.92
CA LEU A 14 -5.47 -1.69 -40.08
C LEU A 14 -5.79 -1.52 -38.59
N ARG A 15 -6.68 -0.58 -38.24
CA ARG A 15 -7.15 -0.43 -36.86
C ARG A 15 -7.95 -1.65 -36.37
N ALA A 16 -8.81 -2.20 -37.22
CA ALA A 16 -9.54 -3.42 -36.91
C ALA A 16 -8.59 -4.60 -36.67
N GLN A 17 -7.57 -4.75 -37.52
CA GLN A 17 -6.52 -5.76 -37.36
C GLN A 17 -5.73 -5.57 -36.05
N ALA A 18 -5.32 -4.34 -35.72
CA ALA A 18 -4.59 -4.04 -34.49
C ALA A 18 -5.40 -4.39 -33.24
N ARG A 19 -6.71 -4.20 -33.26
CA ARG A 19 -7.62 -4.53 -32.15
C ARG A 19 -7.74 -6.03 -31.88
N LEU A 20 -7.48 -6.88 -32.88
CA LEU A 20 -7.51 -8.34 -32.73
C LEU A 20 -6.26 -8.89 -32.01
N GLY A 21 -5.20 -8.08 -31.83
CA GLY A 21 -3.97 -8.54 -31.17
C GLY A 21 -3.44 -9.82 -31.81
N GLY A 22 -3.37 -10.92 -31.04
CA GLY A 22 -2.94 -12.25 -31.50
C GLY A 22 -3.99 -13.00 -32.32
N GLY A 23 -5.15 -12.39 -32.61
CA GLY A 23 -6.26 -12.96 -33.39
C GLY A 23 -7.36 -13.62 -32.55
N GLN A 24 -8.53 -13.80 -33.14
CA GLN A 24 -9.75 -14.26 -32.44
C GLN A 24 -9.53 -15.55 -31.63
N LYS A 25 -8.85 -16.55 -32.17
CA LYS A 25 -8.56 -17.80 -31.43
C LYS A 25 -7.75 -17.59 -30.14
N ALA A 26 -6.86 -16.61 -30.14
CA ALA A 26 -6.08 -16.28 -28.93
C ALA A 26 -6.92 -15.50 -27.92
N ILE A 27 -7.83 -14.66 -28.38
CA ILE A 27 -8.84 -13.97 -27.55
C ILE A 27 -9.75 -14.99 -26.87
N ASP A 28 -10.34 -15.91 -27.66
CA ASP A 28 -11.23 -16.96 -27.13
C ASP A 28 -10.55 -17.76 -26.01
N LYS A 29 -9.27 -18.11 -26.18
CA LYS A 29 -8.48 -18.81 -25.16
C LYS A 29 -8.23 -17.97 -23.88
N GLN A 30 -8.22 -16.65 -23.95
CA GLN A 30 -8.18 -15.81 -22.74
C GLN A 30 -9.52 -15.87 -22.02
N HIS A 31 -10.62 -15.72 -22.75
CA HIS A 31 -11.97 -15.78 -22.21
C HIS A 31 -12.29 -17.15 -21.56
N GLU A 32 -11.88 -18.26 -22.19
CA GLU A 32 -11.99 -19.61 -21.62
C GLU A 32 -11.29 -19.75 -20.25
N LYS A 33 -10.27 -18.93 -19.98
CA LYS A 33 -9.55 -18.89 -18.71
C LYS A 33 -10.10 -17.84 -17.73
N GLY A 34 -11.23 -17.22 -18.04
CA GLY A 34 -11.81 -16.14 -17.23
C GLY A 34 -10.99 -14.85 -17.26
N LYS A 35 -10.19 -14.63 -18.33
CA LYS A 35 -9.34 -13.45 -18.46
C LYS A 35 -9.81 -12.55 -19.60
N TYR A 36 -9.82 -11.25 -19.36
CA TYR A 36 -10.07 -10.24 -20.37
C TYR A 36 -8.82 -9.92 -21.20
N THR A 37 -9.01 -9.44 -22.41
CA THR A 37 -7.95 -8.88 -23.25
C THR A 37 -7.45 -7.54 -22.70
N ALA A 38 -6.28 -7.07 -23.17
CA ALA A 38 -5.72 -5.79 -22.75
C ALA A 38 -6.69 -4.62 -22.99
N ARG A 39 -7.36 -4.57 -24.14
CA ARG A 39 -8.32 -3.49 -24.48
C ARG A 39 -9.60 -3.55 -23.67
N GLU A 40 -10.13 -4.75 -23.41
CA GLU A 40 -11.30 -4.93 -22.52
C GLU A 40 -11.00 -4.46 -21.11
N ARG A 41 -9.82 -4.77 -20.58
CA ARG A 41 -9.36 -4.28 -19.26
C ARG A 41 -9.27 -2.76 -19.21
N ILE A 42 -8.72 -2.11 -20.24
CA ILE A 42 -8.65 -0.65 -20.34
C ILE A 42 -10.06 -0.04 -20.41
N ALA A 43 -10.95 -0.63 -21.22
CA ALA A 43 -12.33 -0.16 -21.33
C ALA A 43 -13.13 -0.25 -20.02
N GLN A 44 -12.84 -1.26 -19.18
CA GLN A 44 -13.45 -1.41 -17.85
C GLN A 44 -12.82 -0.47 -16.81
N LEU A 45 -11.54 -0.14 -16.97
CA LEU A 45 -10.82 0.71 -16.01
C LEU A 45 -11.15 2.19 -16.18
N LEU A 46 -11.17 2.67 -17.41
CA LEU A 46 -11.30 4.08 -17.73
C LEU A 46 -12.76 4.52 -17.90
N ASP A 47 -12.99 5.82 -17.83
CA ASP A 47 -14.29 6.40 -18.12
C ASP A 47 -14.65 6.17 -19.59
N GLU A 48 -15.92 5.91 -19.85
CA GLU A 48 -16.40 5.59 -21.20
C GLU A 48 -16.03 6.69 -22.20
N GLY A 49 -15.46 6.28 -23.35
CA GLY A 49 -15.04 7.16 -24.42
C GLY A 49 -13.80 8.02 -24.16
N SER A 50 -13.16 7.89 -23.00
CA SER A 50 -12.00 8.72 -22.63
C SER A 50 -10.66 8.20 -23.15
N PHE A 51 -10.58 6.94 -23.58
CA PHE A 51 -9.32 6.29 -23.93
C PHE A 51 -8.78 6.74 -25.30
N GLU A 52 -7.56 7.25 -25.30
CA GLU A 52 -6.77 7.56 -26.50
C GLU A 52 -5.58 6.59 -26.58
N GLU A 53 -5.62 5.66 -27.55
CA GLU A 53 -4.55 4.69 -27.77
C GLU A 53 -3.37 5.31 -28.52
N LEU A 54 -2.16 5.10 -27.99
CA LEU A 54 -0.91 5.53 -28.59
C LEU A 54 -0.14 4.35 -29.20
N ASP A 55 0.58 4.59 -30.29
CA ASP A 55 1.49 3.64 -30.92
C ASP A 55 0.82 2.29 -31.36
N MET A 56 -0.45 2.35 -31.77
CA MET A 56 -1.23 1.19 -32.21
C MET A 56 -0.57 0.43 -33.39
N PHE A 57 0.17 1.13 -34.25
CA PHE A 57 0.77 0.56 -35.47
C PHE A 57 2.22 0.14 -35.31
N VAL A 58 2.80 0.30 -34.14
CA VAL A 58 4.18 -0.10 -33.84
C VAL A 58 4.31 -1.63 -33.88
N LYS A 59 5.42 -2.12 -34.42
CA LYS A 59 5.75 -3.54 -34.55
C LYS A 59 7.13 -3.81 -33.96
N HIS A 60 7.39 -5.05 -33.53
CA HIS A 60 8.73 -5.47 -33.12
C HIS A 60 9.72 -5.41 -34.30
N ARG A 61 11.01 -5.34 -33.96
CA ARG A 61 12.12 -5.25 -34.91
C ARG A 61 12.99 -6.53 -34.96
N CYS A 62 12.55 -7.58 -34.27
CA CYS A 62 13.29 -8.83 -34.19
C CYS A 62 13.27 -9.57 -35.53
N THR A 63 14.45 -9.93 -36.04
CA THR A 63 14.64 -10.72 -37.26
C THR A 63 15.16 -12.12 -36.99
N ASN A 64 15.38 -12.50 -35.71
CA ASN A 64 15.93 -13.78 -35.33
C ASN A 64 14.84 -14.82 -35.14
N PHE A 65 15.18 -16.10 -35.30
CA PHE A 65 14.32 -17.25 -34.99
C PHE A 65 12.96 -17.24 -35.71
N GLY A 66 12.89 -16.63 -36.91
CA GLY A 66 11.67 -16.57 -37.71
C GLY A 66 10.64 -15.55 -37.17
N GLN A 67 11.03 -14.64 -36.28
CA GLN A 67 10.12 -13.63 -35.76
C GLN A 67 9.68 -12.61 -36.82
N GLU A 68 10.51 -12.39 -37.85
CA GLU A 68 10.20 -11.51 -38.97
C GLU A 68 8.91 -11.93 -39.74
N LYS A 69 8.53 -13.22 -39.61
CA LYS A 69 7.31 -13.77 -40.21
C LYS A 69 6.08 -13.65 -39.34
N LYS A 70 6.23 -13.22 -38.06
CA LYS A 70 5.18 -13.08 -37.06
C LYS A 70 5.16 -11.66 -36.56
N SER A 71 4.43 -10.81 -37.24
CA SER A 71 4.35 -9.39 -36.89
C SER A 71 2.92 -9.00 -36.51
N PHE A 72 2.77 -8.43 -35.32
CA PHE A 72 1.50 -7.96 -34.80
C PHE A 72 1.57 -6.45 -34.58
N LEU A 73 0.48 -5.74 -34.92
CA LEU A 73 0.35 -4.32 -34.64
C LEU A 73 0.21 -4.10 -33.12
N GLY A 74 0.95 -3.14 -32.58
CA GLY A 74 0.97 -2.84 -31.15
C GLY A 74 1.97 -3.65 -30.33
N ASP A 75 2.56 -4.71 -30.88
CA ASP A 75 3.62 -5.56 -30.31
C ASP A 75 3.40 -6.01 -28.84
N GLY A 76 2.20 -6.51 -28.51
CA GLY A 76 1.92 -7.14 -27.21
C GLY A 76 1.70 -6.18 -26.06
N VAL A 77 1.52 -4.89 -26.30
CA VAL A 77 1.09 -3.92 -25.30
C VAL A 77 0.19 -2.85 -25.89
N VAL A 78 -0.90 -2.55 -25.21
CA VAL A 78 -1.78 -1.42 -25.50
C VAL A 78 -1.38 -0.29 -24.55
N THR A 79 -1.09 0.88 -25.10
CA THR A 79 -0.60 2.04 -24.36
C THR A 79 -1.42 3.28 -24.69
N GLY A 80 -1.63 4.15 -23.73
CA GLY A 80 -2.38 5.38 -23.96
C GLY A 80 -2.71 6.12 -22.67
N TYR A 81 -3.71 6.98 -22.75
CA TYR A 81 -4.23 7.75 -21.62
C TYR A 81 -5.74 7.85 -21.69
N GLY A 82 -6.34 8.20 -20.58
CA GLY A 82 -7.77 8.43 -20.43
C GLY A 82 -8.08 9.03 -19.08
N THR A 83 -9.31 8.91 -18.62
CA THR A 83 -9.71 9.42 -17.31
C THR A 83 -10.29 8.35 -16.40
N ILE A 84 -10.16 8.56 -15.09
CA ILE A 84 -10.90 7.87 -14.04
C ILE A 84 -11.58 8.95 -13.21
N GLU A 85 -12.91 8.95 -13.20
CA GLU A 85 -13.72 10.00 -12.54
C GLU A 85 -13.31 11.41 -12.99
N GLY A 86 -13.09 11.58 -14.30
CA GLY A 86 -12.65 12.82 -14.94
C GLY A 86 -11.17 13.18 -14.74
N ARG A 87 -10.40 12.43 -13.97
CA ARG A 87 -8.98 12.67 -13.70
C ARG A 87 -8.09 11.94 -14.69
N LEU A 88 -7.12 12.67 -15.28
CA LEU A 88 -6.17 12.10 -16.23
C LEU A 88 -5.33 10.97 -15.61
N VAL A 89 -5.23 9.85 -16.30
CA VAL A 89 -4.31 8.75 -15.99
C VAL A 89 -3.66 8.23 -17.26
N TYR A 90 -2.45 7.73 -17.13
CA TYR A 90 -1.74 7.01 -18.17
C TYR A 90 -1.78 5.53 -17.91
N VAL A 91 -1.96 4.72 -18.96
CA VAL A 91 -2.13 3.27 -18.83
C VAL A 91 -1.31 2.52 -19.88
N PHE A 92 -0.73 1.42 -19.46
CA PHE A 92 -0.26 0.37 -20.36
C PHE A 92 -0.86 -0.98 -19.93
N ALA A 93 -1.30 -1.78 -20.91
CA ALA A 93 -1.86 -3.11 -20.68
C ALA A 93 -1.16 -4.13 -21.55
N GLN A 94 -0.52 -5.11 -20.94
CA GLN A 94 0.16 -6.19 -21.65
C GLN A 94 -0.88 -7.12 -22.26
N ASP A 95 -0.71 -7.43 -23.55
CA ASP A 95 -1.60 -8.30 -24.31
C ASP A 95 -1.00 -9.72 -24.41
N PHE A 96 -1.49 -10.60 -23.55
CA PHE A 96 -1.04 -11.99 -23.52
C PHE A 96 -1.35 -12.75 -24.82
N THR A 97 -2.27 -12.27 -25.65
CA THR A 97 -2.58 -12.89 -26.97
C THR A 97 -1.42 -12.77 -27.95
N VAL A 98 -0.52 -11.79 -27.73
CA VAL A 98 0.65 -11.54 -28.58
C VAL A 98 1.91 -12.00 -27.85
N PHE A 99 2.52 -13.08 -28.32
CA PHE A 99 3.75 -13.68 -27.76
C PHE A 99 3.70 -13.92 -26.23
N GLY A 100 2.51 -14.21 -25.67
CA GLY A 100 2.35 -14.37 -24.23
C GLY A 100 2.68 -13.12 -23.41
N GLY A 101 2.49 -11.94 -23.99
CA GLY A 101 2.80 -10.66 -23.34
C GLY A 101 4.29 -10.47 -23.02
N SER A 102 5.18 -11.25 -23.65
CA SER A 102 6.62 -11.18 -23.39
C SER A 102 7.23 -9.86 -23.88
N LEU A 103 8.07 -9.26 -23.04
CA LEU A 103 8.66 -7.95 -23.30
C LEU A 103 9.70 -7.99 -24.43
N SER A 104 9.45 -7.22 -25.47
CA SER A 104 10.38 -6.87 -26.53
C SER A 104 11.02 -5.50 -26.27
N GLU A 105 12.07 -5.14 -27.01
CA GLU A 105 12.61 -3.78 -27.06
C GLU A 105 11.49 -2.77 -27.39
N THR A 106 10.70 -3.04 -28.42
CA THR A 106 9.65 -2.13 -28.92
C THR A 106 8.51 -1.96 -27.94
N MET A 107 8.09 -3.05 -27.29
CA MET A 107 7.10 -3.02 -26.21
C MET A 107 7.59 -2.17 -25.04
N ALA A 108 8.87 -2.31 -24.66
CA ALA A 108 9.48 -1.51 -23.62
C ALA A 108 9.49 -0.01 -23.98
N LEU A 109 9.85 0.34 -25.22
CA LEU A 109 9.83 1.73 -25.68
C LEU A 109 8.43 2.37 -25.61
N LYS A 110 7.37 1.62 -25.94
CA LYS A 110 5.98 2.08 -25.79
C LYS A 110 5.61 2.33 -24.34
N ILE A 111 5.95 1.42 -23.43
CA ILE A 111 5.71 1.57 -21.99
C ILE A 111 6.48 2.77 -21.45
N CYS A 112 7.77 2.90 -21.78
CA CYS A 112 8.61 4.04 -21.39
C CYS A 112 8.04 5.38 -21.86
N LYS A 113 7.56 5.46 -23.09
CA LYS A 113 6.91 6.66 -23.64
C LYS A 113 5.71 7.09 -22.78
N VAL A 114 4.83 6.16 -22.42
CA VAL A 114 3.66 6.44 -21.59
C VAL A 114 4.08 6.87 -20.18
N MET A 115 5.08 6.23 -19.57
CA MET A 115 5.61 6.63 -18.28
C MET A 115 6.25 8.03 -18.31
N ASP A 116 7.00 8.35 -19.37
CA ASP A 116 7.59 9.68 -19.56
C ASP A 116 6.51 10.76 -19.74
N MET A 117 5.41 10.43 -20.44
CA MET A 117 4.26 11.34 -20.57
C MET A 117 3.55 11.53 -19.22
N ALA A 118 3.32 10.46 -18.46
CA ALA A 118 2.75 10.55 -17.11
C ALA A 118 3.56 11.47 -16.21
N MET A 119 4.89 11.33 -16.21
CA MET A 119 5.81 12.19 -15.46
C MET A 119 5.73 13.67 -15.90
N LYS A 120 5.67 13.94 -17.21
CA LYS A 120 5.58 15.31 -17.73
C LYS A 120 4.25 15.98 -17.36
N MET A 121 3.18 15.21 -17.32
CA MET A 121 1.84 15.73 -17.02
C MET A 121 1.50 15.69 -15.52
N GLY A 122 2.36 15.09 -14.70
CA GLY A 122 2.09 14.90 -13.28
C GLY A 122 0.82 14.08 -13.03
N ALA A 123 0.65 12.95 -13.72
CA ALA A 123 -0.53 12.12 -13.65
C ALA A 123 -0.19 10.67 -13.27
N PRO A 124 -1.09 9.93 -12.59
CA PRO A 124 -0.88 8.53 -12.23
C PRO A 124 -0.57 7.66 -13.44
N CYS A 125 0.33 6.68 -13.26
CA CYS A 125 0.65 5.67 -14.26
C CYS A 125 0.17 4.29 -13.77
N ILE A 126 -0.64 3.61 -14.59
CA ILE A 126 -1.28 2.34 -14.24
C ILE A 126 -0.78 1.26 -15.21
N GLY A 127 -0.18 0.20 -14.67
CA GLY A 127 0.23 -0.98 -15.42
C GLY A 127 -0.73 -2.15 -15.21
N LEU A 128 -1.30 -2.66 -16.30
CA LEU A 128 -2.11 -3.88 -16.31
C LEU A 128 -1.25 -5.03 -16.83
N ASN A 129 -0.70 -5.83 -15.92
CA ASN A 129 0.37 -6.78 -16.19
C ASN A 129 -0.16 -8.18 -16.47
N ASP A 130 0.31 -8.78 -17.58
CA ASP A 130 0.02 -10.15 -18.01
C ASP A 130 1.14 -10.60 -18.95
N SER A 131 2.25 -11.14 -18.40
CA SER A 131 3.48 -11.35 -19.17
C SER A 131 4.23 -12.61 -18.76
N GLY A 132 4.68 -13.35 -19.76
CA GLY A 132 5.59 -14.48 -19.58
C GLY A 132 7.05 -14.09 -19.30
N GLY A 133 7.38 -12.80 -19.18
CA GLY A 133 8.75 -12.31 -18.94
C GLY A 133 9.43 -11.73 -20.19
N ALA A 134 10.75 -11.83 -20.28
CA ALA A 134 11.51 -11.32 -21.42
C ALA A 134 11.28 -12.14 -22.68
N ARG A 135 11.17 -11.50 -23.84
CA ARG A 135 11.11 -12.16 -25.16
C ARG A 135 12.50 -12.71 -25.50
N ILE A 136 12.68 -14.02 -25.30
CA ILE A 136 13.99 -14.71 -25.40
C ILE A 136 14.65 -14.48 -26.76
N GLN A 137 13.87 -14.40 -27.84
CA GLN A 137 14.35 -14.20 -29.20
C GLN A 137 15.04 -12.84 -29.42
N GLU A 138 14.82 -11.87 -28.57
CA GLU A 138 15.45 -10.55 -28.62
C GLU A 138 16.67 -10.42 -27.71
N GLY A 139 16.95 -11.44 -26.90
CA GLY A 139 18.17 -11.51 -26.07
C GLY A 139 18.31 -10.31 -25.13
N ILE A 140 19.49 -9.67 -25.19
CA ILE A 140 19.83 -8.54 -24.30
C ILE A 140 18.92 -7.32 -24.50
N ASN A 141 18.34 -7.12 -25.67
CA ASN A 141 17.44 -5.98 -25.94
C ASN A 141 16.18 -6.04 -25.08
N ALA A 142 15.63 -7.23 -24.82
CA ALA A 142 14.52 -7.41 -23.89
C ALA A 142 14.92 -7.07 -22.45
N LEU A 143 16.12 -7.44 -22.02
CA LEU A 143 16.63 -7.09 -20.68
C LEU A 143 16.91 -5.58 -20.54
N ALA A 144 17.48 -4.96 -21.57
CA ALA A 144 17.66 -3.50 -21.61
C ALA A 144 16.31 -2.79 -21.52
N GLY A 145 15.27 -3.30 -22.21
CA GLY A 145 13.92 -2.78 -22.10
C GLY A 145 13.35 -2.82 -20.68
N TYR A 146 13.59 -3.90 -19.93
CA TYR A 146 13.22 -3.94 -18.51
C TYR A 146 13.98 -2.90 -17.68
N ALA A 147 15.27 -2.76 -17.89
CA ALA A 147 16.08 -1.76 -17.17
C ALA A 147 15.57 -0.33 -17.40
N GLU A 148 15.19 0.00 -18.64
CA GLU A 148 14.59 1.30 -18.98
C GLU A 148 13.25 1.54 -18.27
N ILE A 149 12.41 0.52 -18.13
CA ILE A 149 11.16 0.62 -17.37
C ILE A 149 11.46 0.80 -15.87
N PHE A 150 12.38 0.01 -15.29
CA PHE A 150 12.73 0.09 -13.87
C PHE A 150 13.30 1.47 -13.52
N GLN A 151 14.17 2.02 -14.38
CA GLN A 151 14.71 3.36 -14.17
C GLN A 151 13.60 4.42 -14.08
N ARG A 152 12.55 4.30 -14.91
CA ARG A 152 11.40 5.20 -14.87
C ARG A 152 10.54 4.99 -13.63
N ASN A 153 10.32 3.74 -13.20
CA ASN A 153 9.64 3.46 -11.93
C ASN A 153 10.37 4.14 -10.76
N ILE A 154 11.70 4.07 -10.73
CA ILE A 154 12.53 4.67 -9.67
C ILE A 154 12.41 6.20 -9.70
N MET A 155 12.51 6.82 -10.88
CA MET A 155 12.42 8.29 -11.01
C MET A 155 11.00 8.82 -10.73
N ALA A 156 9.97 8.03 -11.01
CA ALA A 156 8.58 8.39 -10.75
C ALA A 156 8.17 8.20 -9.27
N SER A 157 8.93 7.42 -8.51
CA SER A 157 8.64 7.12 -7.10
C SER A 157 8.57 8.39 -6.25
N GLY A 158 7.42 8.59 -5.60
CA GLY A 158 7.14 9.80 -4.81
C GLY A 158 6.91 11.07 -5.63
N VAL A 159 6.78 10.96 -6.96
CA VAL A 159 6.46 12.08 -7.86
C VAL A 159 5.05 11.94 -8.42
N ILE A 160 4.74 10.80 -9.01
CA ILE A 160 3.40 10.43 -9.47
C ILE A 160 3.00 9.08 -8.87
N PRO A 161 1.72 8.86 -8.57
CA PRO A 161 1.25 7.54 -8.15
C PRO A 161 1.45 6.49 -9.23
N GLN A 162 2.00 5.34 -8.84
CA GLN A 162 2.23 4.21 -9.71
C GLN A 162 1.45 2.98 -9.20
N ILE A 163 0.58 2.41 -10.02
CA ILE A 163 -0.29 1.30 -9.66
C ILE A 163 -0.10 0.16 -10.62
N SER A 164 0.10 -1.04 -10.12
CA SER A 164 0.22 -2.27 -10.91
C SER A 164 -0.90 -3.25 -10.56
N ALA A 165 -1.67 -3.69 -11.56
CA ALA A 165 -2.58 -4.82 -11.44
C ALA A 165 -2.00 -6.03 -12.17
N ILE A 166 -1.93 -7.15 -11.48
CA ILE A 166 -1.48 -8.43 -12.04
C ILE A 166 -2.73 -9.22 -12.43
N LEU A 167 -2.93 -9.37 -13.72
CA LEU A 167 -4.14 -9.95 -14.31
C LEU A 167 -3.86 -11.21 -15.14
N GLY A 168 -2.72 -11.82 -14.87
CA GLY A 168 -2.23 -13.02 -15.47
C GLY A 168 -0.86 -13.41 -14.91
N PRO A 169 -0.11 -14.31 -15.55
CA PRO A 169 1.27 -14.57 -15.20
C PRO A 169 2.12 -13.29 -15.23
N CYS A 170 3.03 -13.17 -14.27
CA CYS A 170 4.04 -12.13 -14.21
C CYS A 170 5.33 -12.80 -13.72
N ALA A 171 6.23 -13.15 -14.65
CA ALA A 171 7.37 -14.01 -14.36
C ALA A 171 8.71 -13.35 -14.72
N GLY A 172 9.77 -13.74 -14.01
CA GLY A 172 11.12 -13.24 -14.23
C GLY A 172 11.25 -11.73 -14.06
N GLY A 173 11.86 -11.04 -15.03
CA GLY A 173 12.02 -9.56 -14.98
C GLY A 173 10.71 -8.79 -14.83
N ALA A 174 9.59 -9.35 -15.25
CA ALA A 174 8.28 -8.71 -15.19
C ALA A 174 7.81 -8.39 -13.76
N VAL A 175 8.30 -9.09 -12.73
CA VAL A 175 7.86 -8.89 -11.34
C VAL A 175 8.46 -7.64 -10.68
N TYR A 176 9.60 -7.14 -11.17
CA TYR A 176 10.30 -6.04 -10.50
C TYR A 176 9.61 -4.70 -10.71
N SER A 177 9.08 -4.42 -11.91
CA SER A 177 8.33 -3.18 -12.13
C SER A 177 7.13 -3.06 -11.17
N PRO A 178 6.22 -4.06 -11.03
CA PRO A 178 5.19 -4.02 -10.00
C PRO A 178 5.71 -3.83 -8.57
N ALA A 179 6.82 -4.48 -8.22
CA ALA A 179 7.40 -4.36 -6.88
C ALA A 179 8.01 -2.96 -6.60
N LEU A 180 8.34 -2.20 -7.65
CA LEU A 180 8.81 -0.81 -7.55
C LEU A 180 7.66 0.20 -7.51
N THR A 181 6.44 -0.18 -7.89
CA THR A 181 5.27 0.70 -7.85
C THR A 181 4.71 0.87 -6.44
N ASP A 182 3.85 1.85 -6.25
CA ASP A 182 3.29 2.17 -4.92
C ASP A 182 2.30 1.09 -4.45
N PHE A 183 1.47 0.60 -5.37
CA PHE A 183 0.46 -0.43 -5.07
C PHE A 183 0.47 -1.55 -6.10
N THR A 184 0.43 -2.78 -5.60
CA THR A 184 0.28 -4.00 -6.40
C THR A 184 -1.02 -4.70 -6.03
N ILE A 185 -1.86 -4.94 -7.04
CA ILE A 185 -3.16 -5.61 -6.91
C ILE A 185 -3.06 -6.94 -7.65
N MET A 186 -3.45 -8.04 -7.03
CA MET A 186 -3.44 -9.36 -7.65
C MET A 186 -4.85 -9.95 -7.68
N ALA A 187 -5.26 -10.50 -8.83
CA ALA A 187 -6.53 -11.20 -8.97
C ALA A 187 -6.35 -12.70 -8.68
N LYS A 188 -7.13 -13.26 -7.75
CA LYS A 188 -7.06 -14.67 -7.35
C LYS A 188 -7.32 -15.61 -8.54
N GLY A 189 -6.67 -16.74 -8.54
CA GLY A 189 -6.87 -17.82 -9.52
C GLY A 189 -6.35 -17.55 -10.95
N ILE A 190 -6.02 -16.32 -11.29
CA ILE A 190 -5.51 -15.96 -12.62
C ILE A 190 -4.15 -15.26 -12.59
N SER A 191 -3.73 -14.70 -11.48
CA SER A 191 -2.48 -13.93 -11.34
C SER A 191 -1.41 -14.68 -10.56
N TYR A 192 -0.19 -14.63 -11.06
CA TYR A 192 0.96 -15.26 -10.44
C TYR A 192 2.19 -14.36 -10.58
N MET A 193 2.93 -14.18 -9.50
CA MET A 193 4.22 -13.47 -9.49
C MET A 193 5.31 -14.39 -8.94
N PHE A 194 6.36 -14.63 -9.72
CA PHE A 194 7.56 -15.35 -9.26
C PHE A 194 8.77 -15.03 -10.14
N LEU A 195 9.97 -15.08 -9.56
CA LEU A 195 11.21 -14.89 -10.33
C LEU A 195 11.43 -16.04 -11.31
N THR A 196 11.22 -17.27 -10.84
CA THR A 196 11.33 -18.49 -11.64
C THR A 196 10.11 -19.36 -11.41
N GLY A 197 9.55 -19.89 -12.50
CA GLY A 197 8.35 -20.72 -12.42
C GLY A 197 8.60 -22.11 -11.83
N PRO A 198 7.53 -22.88 -11.51
CA PRO A 198 7.60 -24.19 -10.84
C PRO A 198 8.54 -25.19 -11.52
N LYS A 199 8.62 -25.19 -12.85
CA LYS A 199 9.53 -26.10 -13.59
C LYS A 199 10.99 -25.85 -13.26
N VAL A 200 11.41 -24.60 -13.17
CA VAL A 200 12.78 -24.23 -12.83
C VAL A 200 13.06 -24.54 -11.36
N VAL A 201 12.13 -24.21 -10.47
CA VAL A 201 12.20 -24.57 -9.04
C VAL A 201 12.44 -26.07 -8.86
N LYS A 202 11.64 -26.91 -9.53
CA LYS A 202 11.79 -28.37 -9.51
C LYS A 202 13.14 -28.84 -10.05
N THR A 203 13.63 -28.23 -11.14
CA THR A 203 14.91 -28.63 -11.76
C THR A 203 16.11 -28.23 -10.91
N VAL A 204 16.08 -27.05 -10.28
CA VAL A 204 17.24 -26.48 -9.57
C VAL A 204 17.35 -26.96 -8.12
N ILE A 205 16.23 -26.99 -7.39
CA ILE A 205 16.22 -27.31 -5.95
C ILE A 205 15.40 -28.56 -5.60
N GLY A 206 14.77 -29.20 -6.59
CA GLY A 206 13.99 -30.44 -6.39
C GLY A 206 12.61 -30.25 -5.74
N GLU A 207 12.18 -29.01 -5.51
CA GLU A 207 10.88 -28.70 -4.89
C GLU A 207 9.74 -28.80 -5.91
N ASP A 208 8.72 -29.59 -5.60
CA ASP A 208 7.50 -29.71 -6.42
C ASP A 208 6.43 -28.78 -5.89
N VAL A 209 6.13 -27.71 -6.60
CA VAL A 209 5.23 -26.65 -6.17
C VAL A 209 4.33 -26.21 -7.33
N THR A 210 3.07 -25.86 -7.02
CA THR A 210 2.15 -25.28 -8.00
C THR A 210 2.41 -23.78 -8.20
N GLN A 211 1.91 -23.21 -9.32
CA GLN A 211 2.00 -21.75 -9.54
C GLN A 211 1.32 -20.97 -8.42
N GLU A 212 0.14 -21.44 -7.96
CA GLU A 212 -0.61 -20.80 -6.88
C GLU A 212 0.15 -20.83 -5.55
N ALA A 213 0.70 -21.98 -5.18
CA ALA A 213 1.46 -22.14 -3.94
C ALA A 213 2.81 -21.39 -3.95
N LEU A 214 3.42 -21.20 -5.14
CA LEU A 214 4.68 -20.48 -5.28
C LEU A 214 4.49 -18.97 -5.27
N GLY A 215 3.49 -18.45 -5.97
CA GLY A 215 3.35 -17.02 -6.17
C GLY A 215 1.94 -16.56 -6.55
N GLY A 216 0.89 -17.21 -6.05
CA GLY A 216 -0.48 -16.77 -6.20
C GLY A 216 -0.83 -15.56 -5.37
N ALA A 217 -2.01 -14.97 -5.59
CA ALA A 217 -2.48 -13.77 -4.91
C ALA A 217 -2.48 -13.91 -3.39
N GLU A 218 -2.90 -15.06 -2.85
CA GLU A 218 -2.93 -15.31 -1.40
C GLU A 218 -1.52 -15.39 -0.78
N VAL A 219 -0.55 -15.94 -1.51
CA VAL A 219 0.84 -15.99 -1.04
C VAL A 219 1.41 -14.58 -0.90
N HIS A 220 1.20 -13.73 -1.91
CA HIS A 220 1.76 -12.39 -1.91
C HIS A 220 0.99 -11.40 -1.04
N SER A 221 -0.30 -11.62 -0.80
CA SER A 221 -1.08 -10.79 0.12
C SER A 221 -0.92 -11.16 1.60
N ALA A 222 -0.61 -12.44 1.93
CA ALA A 222 -0.59 -12.89 3.32
C ALA A 222 0.82 -13.24 3.86
N LYS A 223 1.74 -13.72 2.99
CA LYS A 223 3.06 -14.19 3.41
C LYS A 223 4.18 -13.22 3.07
N SER A 224 4.31 -12.80 1.81
CA SER A 224 5.40 -11.91 1.38
C SER A 224 5.11 -10.42 1.56
N GLY A 225 3.83 -10.03 1.56
CA GLY A 225 3.41 -8.64 1.62
C GLY A 225 3.66 -7.84 0.33
N VAL A 226 3.99 -8.49 -0.78
CA VAL A 226 4.19 -7.83 -2.08
C VAL A 226 2.88 -7.30 -2.65
N ALA A 227 1.79 -8.07 -2.53
CA ALA A 227 0.47 -7.63 -2.96
C ALA A 227 -0.19 -6.79 -1.87
N HIS A 228 -0.62 -5.59 -2.24
CA HIS A 228 -1.36 -4.68 -1.37
C HIS A 228 -2.85 -5.04 -1.32
N PHE A 229 -3.37 -5.62 -2.40
CA PHE A 229 -4.75 -6.10 -2.51
C PHE A 229 -4.79 -7.46 -3.21
N ALA A 230 -5.65 -8.36 -2.70
CA ALA A 230 -6.03 -9.60 -3.34
C ALA A 230 -7.49 -9.48 -3.77
N ALA A 231 -7.73 -9.27 -5.05
CA ALA A 231 -9.06 -9.18 -5.64
C ALA A 231 -9.61 -10.58 -5.99
N GLU A 232 -10.91 -10.79 -5.89
CA GLU A 232 -11.54 -12.07 -6.22
C GLU A 232 -11.45 -12.40 -7.72
N ASN A 233 -11.39 -11.37 -8.58
CA ASN A 233 -11.29 -11.50 -10.03
C ASN A 233 -10.67 -10.24 -10.66
N GLY A 234 -10.54 -10.24 -12.00
CA GLY A 234 -9.98 -9.11 -12.74
C GLY A 234 -10.83 -7.84 -12.67
N GLU A 235 -12.15 -7.96 -12.64
CA GLU A 235 -13.09 -6.81 -12.56
C GLU A 235 -12.96 -6.10 -11.21
N GLU A 236 -12.89 -6.86 -10.13
CA GLU A 236 -12.68 -6.28 -8.79
C GLU A 236 -11.31 -5.61 -8.70
N ALA A 237 -10.27 -6.19 -9.31
CA ALA A 237 -8.94 -5.56 -9.34
C ALA A 237 -8.98 -4.18 -10.00
N LEU A 238 -9.71 -4.02 -11.10
CA LEU A 238 -9.90 -2.73 -11.78
C LEU A 238 -10.75 -1.76 -10.95
N SER A 239 -11.79 -2.25 -10.27
CA SER A 239 -12.61 -1.47 -9.34
C SER A 239 -11.79 -0.95 -8.16
N ILE A 240 -10.88 -1.76 -7.60
CA ILE A 240 -9.96 -1.35 -6.54
C ILE A 240 -9.05 -0.21 -7.02
N ILE A 241 -8.55 -0.24 -8.26
CA ILE A 241 -7.76 0.87 -8.83
C ILE A 241 -8.59 2.16 -8.86
N ARG A 242 -9.81 2.12 -9.37
CA ARG A 242 -10.70 3.29 -9.42
C ARG A 242 -10.94 3.85 -8.02
N LYS A 243 -11.24 2.98 -7.04
CA LYS A 243 -11.43 3.37 -5.65
C LYS A 243 -10.17 3.98 -5.05
N LEU A 244 -8.99 3.38 -5.29
CA LEU A 244 -7.70 3.90 -4.81
C LEU A 244 -7.40 5.30 -5.35
N ILE A 245 -7.61 5.52 -6.66
CA ILE A 245 -7.44 6.83 -7.31
C ILE A 245 -8.30 7.92 -6.63
N SER A 246 -9.49 7.59 -6.11
CA SER A 246 -10.35 8.57 -5.44
C SER A 246 -9.79 9.06 -4.08
N TYR A 247 -8.84 8.34 -3.48
CA TYR A 247 -8.22 8.70 -2.20
C TYR A 247 -6.88 9.43 -2.32
N ILE A 248 -6.21 9.36 -3.49
CA ILE A 248 -4.85 9.85 -3.67
C ILE A 248 -4.80 11.06 -4.60
N PRO A 249 -3.81 11.96 -4.47
CA PRO A 249 -3.67 13.12 -5.36
C PRO A 249 -3.23 12.72 -6.77
N GLN A 250 -3.22 13.69 -7.67
CA GLN A 250 -2.75 13.51 -9.04
C GLN A 250 -1.22 13.30 -9.09
N ASN A 251 -0.51 14.00 -8.23
CA ASN A 251 0.95 13.97 -8.10
C ASN A 251 1.38 14.54 -6.73
N ASN A 252 2.66 14.59 -6.46
CA ASN A 252 3.23 15.07 -5.19
C ASN A 252 3.12 16.57 -4.95
N LEU A 253 2.64 17.36 -5.93
CA LEU A 253 2.43 18.81 -5.78
C LEU A 253 0.98 19.18 -5.48
N GLU A 254 0.08 18.20 -5.54
CA GLU A 254 -1.35 18.38 -5.35
C GLU A 254 -1.84 17.68 -4.07
N GLU A 255 -3.02 18.08 -3.64
CA GLU A 255 -3.74 17.44 -2.55
C GLU A 255 -4.69 16.36 -3.09
N ALA A 256 -5.03 15.37 -2.25
CA ALA A 256 -6.05 14.39 -2.58
C ALA A 256 -7.41 15.06 -2.80
N PRO A 257 -8.29 14.53 -3.66
CA PRO A 257 -9.61 15.10 -3.92
C PRO A 257 -10.42 15.24 -2.63
N LEU A 258 -11.01 16.43 -2.41
CA LEU A 258 -12.00 16.64 -1.37
C LEU A 258 -13.36 16.16 -1.86
N VAL A 259 -13.98 15.25 -1.12
CA VAL A 259 -15.28 14.66 -1.46
C VAL A 259 -16.37 15.29 -0.59
N PRO A 260 -17.55 15.64 -1.14
CA PRO A 260 -18.66 16.09 -0.32
C PRO A 260 -19.00 15.06 0.79
N CYS A 261 -19.17 15.53 2.03
CA CYS A 261 -19.47 14.69 3.17
C CYS A 261 -20.75 15.17 3.86
N ASN A 262 -21.67 14.25 4.06
CA ASN A 262 -22.93 14.51 4.79
C ASN A 262 -22.87 13.98 6.23
N ASP A 263 -21.79 13.31 6.63
CA ASP A 263 -21.59 12.82 7.99
C ASP A 263 -21.19 13.99 8.91
N PRO A 264 -21.97 14.32 9.97
CA PRO A 264 -21.74 15.51 10.76
C PRO A 264 -20.34 15.55 11.38
N ILE A 265 -19.73 16.74 11.37
CA ILE A 265 -18.40 16.97 11.96
C ILE A 265 -18.43 16.70 13.48
N ASP A 266 -19.50 17.11 14.14
CA ASP A 266 -19.72 17.05 15.58
C ASP A 266 -20.46 15.79 16.06
N ARG A 267 -20.57 14.80 15.19
CA ARG A 267 -21.14 13.50 15.55
C ARG A 267 -20.38 12.85 16.70
N LEU A 268 -21.09 12.51 17.76
CA LEU A 268 -20.58 11.81 18.93
C LEU A 268 -20.83 10.30 18.78
N GLU A 269 -19.87 9.50 19.23
CA GLU A 269 -19.96 8.03 19.21
C GLU A 269 -19.87 7.48 20.63
N ASP A 270 -21.00 7.42 21.31
CA ASP A 270 -21.07 6.98 22.72
C ASP A 270 -20.53 5.55 22.94
N SER A 271 -20.62 4.68 21.93
CA SER A 271 -20.06 3.33 21.97
C SER A 271 -18.54 3.30 22.25
N LEU A 272 -17.82 4.35 21.87
CA LEU A 272 -16.37 4.44 22.12
C LEU A 272 -16.04 4.64 23.60
N ASN A 273 -16.95 5.17 24.42
CA ASN A 273 -16.73 5.32 25.86
C ASN A 273 -16.67 3.97 26.59
N GLU A 274 -17.19 2.89 25.99
CA GLU A 274 -17.29 1.56 26.60
C GLU A 274 -16.49 0.48 25.84
N ILE A 275 -15.84 0.83 24.72
CA ILE A 275 -15.19 -0.14 23.83
C ILE A 275 -13.94 -0.79 24.45
N ILE A 276 -13.23 -0.08 25.33
CA ILE A 276 -12.03 -0.60 25.98
C ILE A 276 -12.45 -1.50 27.14
N PRO A 277 -12.09 -2.80 27.12
CA PRO A 277 -12.40 -3.70 28.21
C PRO A 277 -11.71 -3.33 29.52
N ASP A 278 -12.37 -3.55 30.67
CA ASP A 278 -11.79 -3.34 32.00
C ASP A 278 -10.53 -4.17 32.24
N SER A 279 -10.49 -5.40 31.71
CA SER A 279 -9.30 -6.24 31.79
C SER A 279 -8.25 -5.83 30.75
N PRO A 280 -7.02 -5.48 31.17
CA PRO A 280 -5.95 -5.09 30.25
C PRO A 280 -5.50 -6.21 29.31
N ASN A 281 -5.86 -7.47 29.61
CA ASN A 281 -5.53 -8.64 28.81
C ASN A 281 -6.63 -9.04 27.83
N ARG A 282 -7.81 -8.43 27.92
CA ARG A 282 -8.90 -8.69 26.97
C ARG A 282 -8.74 -7.78 25.74
N PRO A 283 -8.65 -8.36 24.51
CA PRO A 283 -8.58 -7.59 23.29
C PRO A 283 -9.95 -7.01 22.93
N TYR A 284 -9.93 -5.91 22.19
CA TYR A 284 -11.06 -5.35 21.43
C TYR A 284 -10.68 -5.23 19.96
N ASP A 285 -11.66 -4.93 19.11
CA ASP A 285 -11.43 -4.82 17.68
C ASP A 285 -11.20 -3.37 17.26
N MET A 286 -9.99 -3.06 16.76
CA MET A 286 -9.67 -1.72 16.31
C MET A 286 -10.50 -1.30 15.07
N TYR A 287 -11.04 -2.24 14.29
CA TYR A 287 -11.96 -1.89 13.20
C TYR A 287 -13.24 -1.24 13.66
N GLU A 288 -13.74 -1.59 14.86
CA GLU A 288 -14.92 -0.94 15.44
C GLU A 288 -14.63 0.54 15.75
N VAL A 289 -13.43 0.83 16.28
CA VAL A 289 -12.99 2.22 16.52
C VAL A 289 -12.85 2.97 15.19
N ILE A 290 -12.14 2.40 14.23
CA ILE A 290 -11.93 3.03 12.91
C ILE A 290 -13.29 3.33 12.27
N GLY A 291 -14.17 2.35 12.16
CA GLY A 291 -15.49 2.50 11.54
C GLY A 291 -16.35 3.57 12.21
N ALA A 292 -16.24 3.71 13.54
CA ALA A 292 -17.00 4.69 14.32
C ALA A 292 -16.57 6.15 14.07
N ILE A 293 -15.29 6.40 13.77
CA ILE A 293 -14.74 7.77 13.67
C ILE A 293 -14.64 8.32 12.25
N ILE A 294 -14.55 7.47 11.23
CA ILE A 294 -14.37 7.89 9.82
C ILE A 294 -15.69 8.25 9.15
N ASP A 295 -15.62 8.94 8.01
CA ASP A 295 -16.81 9.31 7.24
C ASP A 295 -17.54 8.05 6.73
N ASN A 296 -18.83 7.92 7.06
CA ASN A 296 -19.72 6.84 6.63
C ASN A 296 -19.21 5.41 6.91
N GLY A 297 -18.19 5.25 7.75
CA GLY A 297 -17.55 3.96 8.01
C GLY A 297 -16.74 3.40 6.82
N GLU A 298 -16.47 4.20 5.79
CA GLU A 298 -15.75 3.77 4.59
C GLU A 298 -14.24 3.71 4.79
N PHE A 299 -13.69 2.50 4.78
CA PHE A 299 -12.26 2.24 4.95
C PHE A 299 -11.70 1.43 3.78
N LEU A 300 -10.65 1.94 3.12
CA LEU A 300 -9.90 1.22 2.11
C LEU A 300 -8.62 0.66 2.74
N GLU A 301 -8.70 -0.53 3.28
CA GLU A 301 -7.57 -1.19 3.93
C GLU A 301 -6.55 -1.72 2.93
N ILE A 302 -5.27 -1.55 3.24
CA ILE A 302 -4.13 -1.99 2.44
C ILE A 302 -3.41 -3.12 3.16
N GLN A 303 -3.04 -4.19 2.43
CA GLN A 303 -2.38 -5.38 2.96
C GLN A 303 -3.14 -6.02 4.14
N ARG A 304 -4.45 -6.16 3.99
CA ARG A 304 -5.35 -6.66 5.04
C ARG A 304 -4.90 -8.00 5.65
N ASP A 305 -4.39 -8.89 4.82
CA ASP A 305 -4.00 -10.23 5.23
C ASP A 305 -2.54 -10.36 5.68
N TYR A 306 -1.74 -9.32 5.49
CA TYR A 306 -0.34 -9.26 5.90
C TYR A 306 -0.18 -8.47 7.19
N ALA A 307 0.62 -9.00 8.16
CA ALA A 307 0.90 -8.35 9.43
C ALA A 307 -0.37 -7.77 10.08
N LYS A 308 -1.33 -8.65 10.44
CA LYS A 308 -2.66 -8.28 10.94
C LYS A 308 -2.65 -7.56 12.29
N ASN A 309 -1.53 -7.57 12.99
CA ASN A 309 -1.28 -6.83 14.23
C ASN A 309 -1.17 -5.31 14.02
N ILE A 310 -1.07 -4.84 12.76
CA ILE A 310 -1.17 -3.43 12.38
C ILE A 310 -2.10 -3.26 11.19
N ILE A 311 -2.95 -2.26 11.25
CA ILE A 311 -3.91 -1.88 10.21
C ILE A 311 -3.38 -0.62 9.53
N VAL A 312 -3.34 -0.61 8.20
CA VAL A 312 -3.06 0.59 7.42
C VAL A 312 -4.09 0.71 6.29
N GLY A 313 -4.49 1.92 5.96
CA GLY A 313 -5.44 2.15 4.89
C GLY A 313 -5.87 3.60 4.77
N PHE A 314 -6.67 3.88 3.75
CA PHE A 314 -7.23 5.20 3.52
C PHE A 314 -8.65 5.32 4.06
N ALA A 315 -8.95 6.46 4.64
CA ALA A 315 -10.26 6.87 5.09
C ALA A 315 -10.50 8.34 4.77
N ARG A 316 -11.66 8.85 5.15
CA ARG A 316 -11.94 10.29 5.06
C ARG A 316 -12.43 10.84 6.39
N PHE A 317 -12.07 12.09 6.64
CA PHE A 317 -12.63 12.90 7.73
C PHE A 317 -13.13 14.21 7.13
N ASN A 318 -14.44 14.44 7.19
CA ASN A 318 -15.11 15.57 6.56
C ASN A 318 -14.73 15.74 5.06
N GLY A 319 -14.73 14.62 4.35
CA GLY A 319 -14.39 14.54 2.92
C GLY A 319 -12.90 14.55 2.58
N GLN A 320 -12.02 14.88 3.53
CA GLN A 320 -10.56 14.90 3.33
C GLN A 320 -9.98 13.50 3.47
N SER A 321 -9.20 13.06 2.48
CA SER A 321 -8.47 11.79 2.54
C SER A 321 -7.38 11.83 3.61
N VAL A 322 -7.27 10.75 4.37
CA VAL A 322 -6.22 10.53 5.37
C VAL A 322 -5.71 9.10 5.32
N GLY A 323 -4.46 8.89 5.73
CA GLY A 323 -3.91 7.57 6.01
C GLY A 323 -4.15 7.20 7.47
N ILE A 324 -4.75 6.04 7.73
CA ILE A 324 -4.89 5.45 9.06
C ILE A 324 -3.75 4.47 9.30
N VAL A 325 -3.10 4.57 10.46
CA VAL A 325 -2.15 3.56 10.98
C VAL A 325 -2.58 3.19 12.38
N ALA A 326 -2.99 1.95 12.61
CA ALA A 326 -3.56 1.54 13.89
C ALA A 326 -3.03 0.19 14.35
N ASN A 327 -2.74 0.03 15.64
CA ASN A 327 -2.45 -1.28 16.21
C ASN A 327 -3.74 -2.10 16.34
N GLN A 328 -3.69 -3.41 16.07
CA GLN A 328 -4.84 -4.30 16.20
C GLN A 328 -4.66 -5.27 17.40
N PRO A 329 -5.28 -4.97 18.54
CA PRO A 329 -5.11 -5.80 19.75
C PRO A 329 -5.56 -7.25 19.62
N LYS A 330 -6.46 -7.55 18.68
CA LYS A 330 -6.90 -8.93 18.41
C LYS A 330 -5.80 -9.83 17.84
N TYR A 331 -4.76 -9.25 17.26
CA TYR A 331 -3.63 -10.00 16.70
C TYR A 331 -2.36 -9.64 17.44
N LEU A 332 -1.70 -10.63 18.05
CA LEU A 332 -0.48 -10.45 18.81
C LEU A 332 -0.56 -9.28 19.82
N ALA A 333 -1.72 -9.06 20.43
CA ALA A 333 -1.99 -7.94 21.34
C ALA A 333 -1.61 -6.54 20.78
N GLY A 334 -1.51 -6.38 19.46
CA GLY A 334 -1.11 -5.12 18.82
C GLY A 334 0.39 -4.80 18.88
N VAL A 335 1.26 -5.76 19.26
CA VAL A 335 2.72 -5.54 19.28
C VAL A 335 3.25 -5.22 17.90
N LEU A 336 4.37 -4.51 17.82
CA LEU A 336 5.12 -4.35 16.59
C LEU A 336 6.10 -5.50 16.38
N ASP A 337 6.04 -6.15 15.22
CA ASP A 337 7.03 -7.10 14.76
C ASP A 337 7.72 -6.55 13.49
N SER A 338 8.64 -7.32 12.93
CA SER A 338 9.36 -6.93 11.71
C SER A 338 8.41 -6.64 10.54
N ASN A 339 7.36 -7.44 10.37
CA ASN A 339 6.41 -7.30 9.27
C ASN A 339 5.47 -6.11 9.47
N ALA A 340 4.94 -5.90 10.67
CA ALA A 340 4.12 -4.74 11.02
C ALA A 340 4.89 -3.43 10.82
N SER A 341 6.16 -3.41 11.24
CA SER A 341 7.04 -2.25 11.06
C SER A 341 7.27 -1.92 9.59
N ARG A 342 7.51 -2.93 8.75
CA ARG A 342 7.68 -2.76 7.29
C ARG A 342 6.41 -2.25 6.61
N LYS A 343 5.26 -2.86 6.93
CA LYS A 343 3.93 -2.48 6.41
C LYS A 343 3.62 -1.03 6.74
N ALA A 344 3.71 -0.65 7.99
CA ALA A 344 3.41 0.71 8.44
C ALA A 344 4.40 1.74 7.89
N ALA A 345 5.71 1.45 7.90
CA ALA A 345 6.73 2.36 7.39
C ALA A 345 6.53 2.70 5.91
N ARG A 346 6.24 1.70 5.08
CA ARG A 346 5.97 1.93 3.65
C ARG A 346 4.73 2.79 3.43
N PHE A 347 3.66 2.53 4.18
CA PHE A 347 2.42 3.28 4.08
C PHE A 347 2.58 4.74 4.54
N VAL A 348 3.26 4.97 5.67
CA VAL A 348 3.57 6.33 6.16
C VAL A 348 4.39 7.11 5.12
N ARG A 349 5.40 6.49 4.50
CA ARG A 349 6.20 7.14 3.44
C ARG A 349 5.37 7.48 2.21
N PHE A 350 4.44 6.61 1.82
CA PHE A 350 3.52 6.91 0.72
C PHE A 350 2.64 8.13 1.05
N CYS A 351 2.04 8.14 2.25
CA CYS A 351 1.23 9.27 2.68
C CYS A 351 2.01 10.59 2.67
N ASP A 352 3.24 10.58 3.19
CA ASP A 352 4.10 11.77 3.20
C ASP A 352 4.50 12.23 1.80
N ALA A 353 4.86 11.29 0.90
CA ALA A 353 5.22 11.60 -0.48
C ALA A 353 4.08 12.25 -1.28
N PHE A 354 2.83 11.96 -0.91
CA PHE A 354 1.63 12.40 -1.63
C PHE A 354 0.70 13.30 -0.80
N ASN A 355 1.24 14.05 0.16
CA ASN A 355 0.53 15.09 0.93
C ASN A 355 -0.72 14.58 1.69
N ILE A 356 -0.76 13.30 2.03
CA ILE A 356 -1.90 12.70 2.73
C ILE A 356 -1.64 12.76 4.24
N PRO A 357 -2.46 13.46 5.03
CA PRO A 357 -2.35 13.49 6.48
C PRO A 357 -2.46 12.10 7.10
N ILE A 358 -1.79 11.90 8.25
CA ILE A 358 -1.76 10.60 8.93
C ILE A 358 -2.48 10.69 10.28
N VAL A 359 -3.39 9.76 10.51
CA VAL A 359 -4.03 9.54 11.81
C VAL A 359 -3.57 8.21 12.38
N SER A 360 -2.92 8.25 13.54
CA SER A 360 -2.40 7.06 14.23
C SER A 360 -3.26 6.73 15.44
N LEU A 361 -3.78 5.48 15.51
CA LEU A 361 -4.54 4.95 16.65
C LEU A 361 -3.67 3.95 17.39
N VAL A 362 -3.28 4.29 18.63
CA VAL A 362 -2.23 3.58 19.35
C VAL A 362 -2.79 2.73 20.48
N ASP A 363 -2.52 1.44 20.41
CA ASP A 363 -2.62 0.47 21.50
C ASP A 363 -1.53 -0.59 21.30
N VAL A 364 -0.33 -0.28 21.80
CA VAL A 364 0.89 -1.05 21.54
C VAL A 364 1.64 -1.36 22.83
N PRO A 365 1.74 -2.64 23.25
CA PRO A 365 2.45 -3.03 24.48
C PRO A 365 3.99 -3.10 24.31
N GLY A 366 4.50 -3.04 23.07
CA GLY A 366 5.93 -3.13 22.81
C GLY A 366 6.25 -3.68 21.43
N PHE A 367 7.53 -3.94 21.19
CA PHE A 367 7.98 -4.80 20.10
C PHE A 367 7.89 -6.27 20.51
N LEU A 368 7.61 -7.16 19.55
CA LEU A 368 7.54 -8.59 19.80
C LEU A 368 8.94 -9.12 20.16
N PRO A 369 9.13 -9.69 21.36
CA PRO A 369 10.43 -10.23 21.77
C PRO A 369 10.70 -11.60 21.17
N GLY A 370 11.95 -12.04 21.25
CA GLY A 370 12.38 -13.39 20.95
C GLY A 370 13.37 -13.49 19.79
N THR A 371 14.12 -14.60 19.79
CA THR A 371 15.20 -14.83 18.81
C THR A 371 14.72 -14.79 17.36
N GLY A 372 13.50 -15.26 17.09
CA GLY A 372 12.92 -15.21 15.75
C GLY A 372 12.74 -13.79 15.24
N GLN A 373 12.38 -12.84 16.09
CA GLN A 373 12.25 -11.43 15.71
C GLN A 373 13.62 -10.75 15.60
N GLU A 374 14.53 -11.02 16.56
CA GLU A 374 15.89 -10.47 16.50
C GLU A 374 16.62 -10.92 15.24
N TYR A 375 16.53 -12.22 14.89
CA TYR A 375 17.16 -12.76 13.68
C TYR A 375 16.50 -12.26 12.38
N ASN A 376 15.21 -11.95 12.42
CA ASN A 376 14.48 -11.34 11.31
C ASN A 376 14.62 -9.80 11.26
N GLY A 377 15.51 -9.22 12.08
CA GLY A 377 15.88 -7.82 12.01
C GLY A 377 14.83 -6.86 12.57
N VAL A 378 14.16 -7.20 13.66
CA VAL A 378 13.14 -6.33 14.30
C VAL A 378 13.69 -4.94 14.61
N ILE A 379 14.96 -4.82 14.99
CA ILE A 379 15.63 -3.53 15.26
C ILE A 379 15.70 -2.70 13.97
N LEU A 380 16.17 -3.31 12.87
CA LEU A 380 16.27 -2.65 11.56
C LEU A 380 14.89 -2.22 11.05
N HIS A 381 13.92 -3.10 11.12
CA HIS A 381 12.56 -2.84 10.63
C HIS A 381 11.79 -1.87 11.53
N GLY A 382 11.97 -1.92 12.84
CA GLY A 382 11.47 -0.90 13.77
C GLY A 382 12.06 0.48 13.49
N ALA A 383 13.36 0.54 13.18
CA ALA A 383 14.03 1.77 12.77
C ALA A 383 13.48 2.35 11.45
N LYS A 384 12.98 1.52 10.52
CA LYS A 384 12.27 2.02 9.31
C LYS A 384 11.01 2.80 9.67
N LEU A 385 10.21 2.28 10.60
CA LEU A 385 8.97 2.94 11.03
C LEU A 385 9.28 4.24 11.79
N LEU A 386 10.28 4.20 12.66
CA LEU A 386 10.79 5.39 13.34
C LEU A 386 11.23 6.46 12.33
N TYR A 387 12.00 6.06 11.33
CA TYR A 387 12.48 6.95 10.27
C TYR A 387 11.32 7.55 9.46
N ALA A 388 10.36 6.72 9.05
CA ALA A 388 9.21 7.14 8.26
C ALA A 388 8.41 8.24 8.97
N TYR A 389 8.06 8.05 10.24
CA TYR A 389 7.34 9.06 11.02
C TYR A 389 8.18 10.31 11.32
N GLY A 390 9.47 10.13 11.62
CA GLY A 390 10.37 11.25 11.93
C GLY A 390 10.67 12.13 10.73
N GLU A 391 10.72 11.56 9.52
CA GLU A 391 10.93 12.29 8.27
C GLU A 391 9.64 12.93 7.73
N ALA A 392 8.48 12.33 8.00
CA ALA A 392 7.19 12.78 7.48
C ALA A 392 6.87 14.22 7.85
N THR A 393 6.49 15.01 6.84
CA THR A 393 6.19 16.45 6.93
C THR A 393 4.70 16.75 6.91
N VAL A 394 3.87 15.81 6.48
CA VAL A 394 2.40 15.94 6.48
C VAL A 394 1.83 16.10 7.89
N PRO A 395 0.60 16.63 8.05
CA PRO A 395 -0.11 16.63 9.33
C PRO A 395 -0.17 15.24 9.95
N LYS A 396 0.16 15.13 11.24
CA LYS A 396 0.15 13.89 12.01
C LYS A 396 -0.69 14.08 13.28
N VAL A 397 -1.78 13.33 13.37
CA VAL A 397 -2.67 13.29 14.53
C VAL A 397 -2.59 11.92 15.18
N THR A 398 -2.30 11.85 16.45
CA THR A 398 -2.14 10.58 17.17
C THR A 398 -3.12 10.50 18.33
N ILE A 399 -3.82 9.38 18.45
CA ILE A 399 -4.73 9.08 19.57
C ILE A 399 -4.20 7.84 20.29
N THR A 400 -3.81 7.97 21.54
CA THR A 400 -3.47 6.81 22.38
C THR A 400 -4.72 6.32 23.10
N LEU A 401 -5.18 5.12 22.76
CA LEU A 401 -6.42 4.55 23.27
C LEU A 401 -6.19 3.81 24.60
N ARG A 402 -5.14 2.98 24.64
CA ARG A 402 -4.82 2.15 25.81
C ARG A 402 -3.30 2.07 25.98
N LYS A 403 -2.66 0.93 25.71
CA LYS A 403 -1.22 0.74 25.94
C LYS A 403 -0.36 1.55 24.97
N SER A 404 0.72 2.13 25.46
CA SER A 404 1.74 2.79 24.67
C SER A 404 3.07 2.75 25.42
N TYR A 405 3.83 1.67 25.26
CA TYR A 405 4.98 1.36 26.12
C TYR A 405 6.32 1.41 25.38
N GLY A 406 7.33 1.95 26.06
CA GLY A 406 8.73 1.89 25.65
C GLY A 406 9.01 2.46 24.26
N GLY A 407 9.87 1.77 23.51
CA GLY A 407 10.25 2.19 22.17
C GLY A 407 9.10 2.20 21.17
N SER A 408 8.09 1.36 21.35
CA SER A 408 6.92 1.34 20.47
C SER A 408 6.04 2.58 20.63
N HIS A 409 5.98 3.20 21.82
CA HIS A 409 5.38 4.53 22.00
C HIS A 409 6.05 5.56 21.09
N ILE A 410 7.38 5.53 21.02
CA ILE A 410 8.12 6.51 20.22
C ILE A 410 7.83 6.32 18.73
N VAL A 411 7.92 5.08 18.21
CA VAL A 411 7.76 4.82 16.77
C VAL A 411 6.32 4.96 16.26
N MET A 412 5.33 5.00 17.16
CA MET A 412 3.92 5.22 16.78
C MET A 412 3.52 6.71 16.82
N SER A 413 4.38 7.59 16.28
CA SER A 413 4.08 9.01 16.08
C SER A 413 3.87 9.80 17.37
N CYS A 414 4.77 9.64 18.35
CA CYS A 414 4.73 10.45 19.57
C CYS A 414 5.03 11.95 19.31
N LYS A 415 4.72 12.80 20.28
CA LYS A 415 4.96 14.25 20.22
C LYS A 415 6.41 14.59 19.89
N GLN A 416 7.36 13.90 20.53
CA GLN A 416 8.80 14.15 20.37
C GLN A 416 9.33 13.70 19.01
N LEU A 417 8.63 12.80 18.32
CA LEU A 417 8.92 12.39 16.95
C LEU A 417 8.14 13.22 15.92
N ARG A 418 7.99 14.52 16.19
CA ARG A 418 7.32 15.49 15.31
C ARG A 418 5.82 15.21 15.10
N GLY A 419 5.14 14.55 16.04
CA GLY A 419 3.68 14.45 16.07
C GLY A 419 3.08 15.84 16.30
N ASP A 420 2.12 16.27 15.46
CA ASP A 420 1.56 17.62 15.54
C ASP A 420 0.52 17.74 16.66
N MET A 421 -0.47 16.83 16.66
CA MET A 421 -1.51 16.76 17.69
C MET A 421 -1.55 15.35 18.27
N ASN A 422 -1.29 15.25 19.55
CA ASN A 422 -1.29 13.99 20.29
C ASN A 422 -2.36 14.03 21.39
N TYR A 423 -3.38 13.20 21.25
CA TYR A 423 -4.45 13.04 22.22
C TYR A 423 -4.34 11.69 22.91
N ALA A 424 -4.94 11.56 24.07
CA ALA A 424 -5.08 10.28 24.75
C ALA A 424 -6.51 10.11 25.27
N TRP A 425 -7.00 8.88 25.33
CA TRP A 425 -8.20 8.54 26.06
C TRP A 425 -7.88 8.41 27.57
N PRO A 426 -8.86 8.50 28.46
CA PRO A 426 -8.65 8.30 29.90
C PRO A 426 -8.08 6.91 30.25
N THR A 427 -8.31 5.92 29.37
CA THR A 427 -7.80 4.54 29.46
C THR A 427 -6.36 4.38 28.99
N ALA A 428 -5.71 5.45 28.50
CA ALA A 428 -4.36 5.37 27.98
C ALA A 428 -3.33 5.13 29.09
N GLU A 429 -2.37 4.27 28.80
CA GLU A 429 -1.22 3.96 29.65
C GLU A 429 0.06 4.30 28.89
N ILE A 430 0.66 5.45 29.18
CA ILE A 430 1.88 5.92 28.51
C ILE A 430 3.05 5.79 29.48
N ALA A 431 3.91 4.78 29.29
CA ALA A 431 4.99 4.47 30.20
C ALA A 431 6.18 3.78 29.53
N VAL A 432 7.29 3.63 30.26
CA VAL A 432 8.46 2.87 29.77
C VAL A 432 8.11 1.40 29.58
N MET A 433 7.29 0.82 30.47
CA MET A 433 6.76 -0.55 30.40
C MET A 433 5.49 -0.66 31.22
N GLY A 434 4.74 -1.73 31.03
CA GLY A 434 3.57 -2.02 31.84
C GLY A 434 3.90 -2.28 33.31
N GLY A 435 2.93 -2.05 34.21
CA GLY A 435 3.13 -2.08 35.66
C GLY A 435 3.76 -3.37 36.17
N ALA A 436 3.25 -4.55 35.75
CA ALA A 436 3.79 -5.84 36.17
C ALA A 436 5.29 -5.99 35.85
N GLY A 437 5.69 -5.67 34.60
CA GLY A 437 7.09 -5.74 34.19
C GLY A 437 7.98 -4.72 34.93
N ALA A 438 7.46 -3.52 35.16
CA ALA A 438 8.19 -2.46 35.86
C ALA A 438 8.51 -2.87 37.31
N VAL A 439 7.52 -3.39 38.04
CA VAL A 439 7.72 -3.77 39.43
C VAL A 439 8.61 -5.00 39.59
N GLU A 440 8.57 -5.93 38.62
CA GLU A 440 9.50 -7.06 38.61
C GLU A 440 10.96 -6.58 38.50
N VAL A 441 11.24 -5.56 37.68
CA VAL A 441 12.58 -4.98 37.57
C VAL A 441 12.95 -4.18 38.81
N LEU A 442 12.04 -3.37 39.35
CA LEU A 442 12.32 -2.42 40.43
C LEU A 442 12.39 -3.10 41.81
N TYR A 443 11.57 -4.12 42.07
CA TYR A 443 11.32 -4.66 43.39
C TYR A 443 11.59 -6.18 43.51
N ALA A 444 12.29 -6.79 42.54
CA ALA A 444 12.57 -8.24 42.55
C ALA A 444 13.26 -8.76 43.85
N LYS A 445 14.10 -7.94 44.48
CA LYS A 445 14.81 -8.28 45.71
C LYS A 445 13.89 -8.17 46.94
N GLU A 446 13.16 -7.06 47.04
CA GLU A 446 12.22 -6.79 48.11
C GLU A 446 11.06 -7.79 48.11
N ALA A 447 10.56 -8.15 46.93
CA ALA A 447 9.51 -9.14 46.79
C ALA A 447 9.91 -10.52 47.33
N LYS A 448 11.17 -10.95 47.13
CA LYS A 448 11.69 -12.21 47.67
C LYS A 448 11.82 -12.22 49.20
N ALA A 449 11.92 -11.04 49.81
CA ALA A 449 12.04 -10.86 51.27
C ALA A 449 10.67 -10.59 51.94
N ALA A 450 9.60 -10.36 51.17
CA ALA A 450 8.28 -10.08 51.71
C ALA A 450 7.61 -11.38 52.25
N GLU A 451 6.76 -11.23 53.28
CA GLU A 451 5.96 -12.33 53.81
C GLU A 451 4.99 -12.92 52.77
N ASP A 452 4.40 -12.04 51.93
CA ASP A 452 3.56 -12.42 50.81
C ASP A 452 4.07 -11.69 49.53
N PRO A 453 4.96 -12.34 48.76
CA PRO A 453 5.52 -11.77 47.56
C PRO A 453 4.47 -11.37 46.52
N ALA A 454 3.40 -12.14 46.37
CA ALA A 454 2.36 -11.87 45.37
C ALA A 454 1.57 -10.59 45.72
N LYS A 455 1.17 -10.45 46.97
CA LYS A 455 0.48 -9.26 47.48
C LYS A 455 1.37 -8.04 47.41
N PHE A 456 2.64 -8.15 47.81
CA PHE A 456 3.60 -7.04 47.69
C PHE A 456 3.75 -6.56 46.26
N MET A 457 3.91 -7.47 45.28
CA MET A 457 4.03 -7.13 43.88
C MET A 457 2.78 -6.47 43.34
N ALA A 458 1.59 -6.95 43.70
CA ALA A 458 0.32 -6.36 43.27
C ALA A 458 0.13 -4.91 43.81
N GLU A 459 0.51 -4.69 45.09
CA GLU A 459 0.47 -3.34 45.68
C GLU A 459 1.43 -2.37 44.95
N LYS A 460 2.66 -2.84 44.64
CA LYS A 460 3.65 -2.05 43.90
C LYS A 460 3.26 -1.79 42.44
N GLU A 461 2.64 -2.76 41.81
CA GLU A 461 2.08 -2.59 40.45
C GLU A 461 0.97 -1.52 40.43
N ALA A 462 0.05 -1.55 41.39
CA ALA A 462 -0.99 -0.53 41.52
C ALA A 462 -0.38 0.87 41.78
N GLU A 463 0.65 0.94 42.63
CA GLU A 463 1.38 2.20 42.88
C GLU A 463 2.06 2.72 41.62
N TYR A 464 2.79 1.87 40.88
CA TYR A 464 3.46 2.24 39.63
C TYR A 464 2.47 2.70 38.57
N THR A 465 1.37 1.96 38.38
CA THR A 465 0.33 2.30 37.41
C THR A 465 -0.29 3.65 37.72
N LYS A 466 -0.61 3.90 38.98
CA LYS A 466 -1.13 5.20 39.41
C LYS A 466 -0.16 6.36 39.18
N LEU A 467 1.14 6.15 39.35
CA LEU A 467 2.14 7.19 39.19
C LEU A 467 2.53 7.43 37.73
N PHE A 468 2.67 6.40 36.91
CA PHE A 468 3.33 6.47 35.62
C PHE A 468 2.47 5.99 34.44
N ALA A 469 1.71 4.91 34.61
CA ALA A 469 0.96 4.29 33.51
C ALA A 469 -0.45 4.90 33.40
N ASN A 470 -0.52 6.20 33.12
CA ASN A 470 -1.76 6.94 32.90
C ASN A 470 -1.51 8.14 31.97
N PRO A 471 -2.54 8.70 31.31
CA PRO A 471 -2.36 9.79 30.38
C PRO A 471 -2.00 11.12 31.05
N TYR A 472 -2.43 11.31 32.31
CA TYR A 472 -2.25 12.59 33.03
C TYR A 472 -0.79 12.86 33.37
N ASN A 473 0.01 11.79 33.58
CA ASN A 473 1.45 11.94 33.77
C ASN A 473 2.13 12.48 32.50
N ALA A 474 1.78 11.98 31.33
CA ALA A 474 2.28 12.51 30.07
C ALA A 474 1.78 13.93 29.78
N ALA A 475 0.50 14.21 30.08
CA ALA A 475 -0.09 15.54 29.95
C ALA A 475 0.60 16.60 30.80
N LYS A 476 0.97 16.25 32.02
CA LYS A 476 1.69 17.12 32.97
C LYS A 476 3.00 17.69 32.40
N TYR A 477 3.66 16.92 31.53
CA TYR A 477 4.90 17.33 30.87
C TYR A 477 4.69 17.89 29.46
N GLY A 478 3.44 18.01 28.98
CA GLY A 478 3.14 18.46 27.63
C GLY A 478 3.52 17.45 26.54
N TYR A 479 3.61 16.18 26.87
CA TYR A 479 3.91 15.10 25.90
C TYR A 479 2.67 14.63 25.15
N ILE A 480 1.49 15.02 25.59
CA ILE A 480 0.22 14.96 24.86
C ILE A 480 -0.47 16.32 24.99
N ASP A 481 -1.30 16.65 24.00
CA ASP A 481 -1.96 17.97 23.94
C ASP A 481 -3.25 18.02 24.76
N ASP A 482 -3.95 16.87 24.88
CA ASP A 482 -5.16 16.77 25.70
C ASP A 482 -5.50 15.31 26.02
N VAL A 483 -6.27 15.10 27.09
CA VAL A 483 -6.99 13.88 27.40
C VAL A 483 -8.44 14.08 26.99
N ILE A 484 -8.92 13.31 26.02
CA ILE A 484 -10.23 13.53 25.40
C ILE A 484 -11.23 12.42 25.76
N GLU A 485 -12.53 12.76 25.82
CA GLU A 485 -13.58 11.75 25.88
C GLU A 485 -13.57 10.90 24.61
N PRO A 486 -13.57 9.55 24.70
CA PRO A 486 -13.52 8.68 23.52
C PRO A 486 -14.57 9.01 22.46
N ARG A 487 -15.82 9.30 22.87
CA ARG A 487 -16.92 9.65 21.94
C ARG A 487 -16.65 10.90 21.09
N ASN A 488 -15.74 11.79 21.51
CA ASN A 488 -15.39 13.04 20.81
C ASN A 488 -14.24 12.83 19.79
N THR A 489 -13.72 11.64 19.65
CA THR A 489 -12.48 11.38 18.87
C THR A 489 -12.60 11.86 17.42
N ARG A 490 -13.71 11.58 16.72
CA ARG A 490 -13.96 12.10 15.37
C ARG A 490 -13.84 13.61 15.28
N PHE A 491 -14.58 14.32 16.13
CA PHE A 491 -14.59 15.78 16.17
C PHE A 491 -13.18 16.35 16.41
N ARG A 492 -12.44 15.78 17.36
CA ARG A 492 -11.08 16.23 17.71
C ARG A 492 -10.09 16.02 16.56
N ILE A 493 -10.20 14.89 15.84
CA ILE A 493 -9.37 14.63 14.65
C ILE A 493 -9.68 15.66 13.55
N ILE A 494 -10.96 15.89 13.23
CA ILE A 494 -11.36 16.87 12.20
C ILE A 494 -10.84 18.27 12.55
N ARG A 495 -11.00 18.71 13.80
CA ARG A 495 -10.49 20.02 14.26
C ARG A 495 -8.99 20.12 14.16
N ALA A 496 -8.25 19.05 14.50
CA ALA A 496 -6.81 18.99 14.36
C ALA A 496 -6.37 19.10 12.89
N LEU A 497 -7.02 18.33 11.99
CA LEU A 497 -6.73 18.39 10.56
C LEU A 497 -7.02 19.77 9.96
N GLN A 498 -8.13 20.42 10.35
CA GLN A 498 -8.45 21.77 9.91
C GLN A 498 -7.40 22.79 10.36
N GLN A 499 -6.95 22.71 11.60
CA GLN A 499 -5.92 23.59 12.14
C GLN A 499 -4.56 23.38 11.46
N LEU A 500 -4.27 22.15 11.03
CA LEU A 500 -3.01 21.76 10.39
C LEU A 500 -3.02 21.91 8.86
N GLN A 501 -4.13 22.35 8.26
CA GLN A 501 -4.30 22.39 6.80
C GLN A 501 -3.20 23.19 6.08
N THR A 502 -2.70 24.24 6.69
CA THR A 502 -1.63 25.09 6.13
C THR A 502 -0.24 24.76 6.66
N LYS A 503 -0.08 23.60 7.32
CA LYS A 503 1.22 23.18 7.86
C LYS A 503 2.28 23.18 6.78
N LYS A 504 3.41 23.85 7.06
CA LYS A 504 4.62 23.81 6.25
C LYS A 504 5.80 23.36 7.10
N LEU A 505 6.35 22.21 6.76
CA LEU A 505 7.52 21.65 7.42
C LEU A 505 8.47 21.15 6.35
N THR A 506 9.75 21.51 6.45
CA THR A 506 10.77 21.06 5.50
C THR A 506 11.84 20.28 6.24
N ASN A 507 12.42 19.32 5.56
CA ASN A 507 13.60 18.59 6.02
C ASN A 507 14.87 19.25 5.50
N PRO A 508 16.04 19.05 6.14
CA PRO A 508 17.30 19.50 5.60
C PRO A 508 17.52 18.99 4.16
N ALA A 509 18.09 19.84 3.30
CA ALA A 509 18.39 19.49 1.92
C ALA A 509 19.38 18.30 1.87
N LYS A 510 19.07 17.31 1.07
CA LYS A 510 19.89 16.11 0.87
C LYS A 510 19.59 15.47 -0.50
N LYS A 511 20.49 14.69 -1.06
CA LYS A 511 20.22 13.94 -2.30
C LYS A 511 19.05 12.96 -2.11
N HIS A 512 19.08 12.21 -1.02
CA HIS A 512 18.03 11.29 -0.54
C HIS A 512 18.35 10.92 0.91
N GLY A 513 17.38 10.33 1.61
CA GLY A 513 17.64 9.75 2.93
C GLY A 513 18.40 8.43 2.81
N ASN A 514 19.30 8.15 3.76
CA ASN A 514 19.86 6.82 3.94
C ASN A 514 19.04 6.08 5.00
N ILE A 515 17.87 5.62 4.57
CA ILE A 515 16.95 4.90 5.44
C ILE A 515 17.49 3.49 5.75
N PRO A 516 17.16 2.88 6.88
CA PRO A 516 17.44 1.47 7.13
C PRO A 516 16.63 0.62 6.14
N LEU A 517 17.26 0.03 5.12
CA LEU A 517 16.60 -0.74 4.06
C LEU A 517 16.41 -2.22 4.44
#